data_654bccc8a3be88710cdab2573f207c39
#
_entry.id   654bccc8a3be88710cdab2573f207c39
#
_cell.length_a   1.000
_cell.length_b   1.000
_cell.length_c   1.000
_cell.angle_alpha   90.00
_cell.angle_beta   90.00
_cell.angle_gamma   90.00
#
_symmetry.space_group_name_H-M   'P 1'
#
loop_
_entity.id
_entity.type
_entity.pdbx_description
1 polymer ?
#
loop_
_entity_poly.entity_id
_entity_poly.type
_entity_poly.pdbx_seq_one_letter_code
_entity_poly.pdbx_strand_id
1 'polypeptide(L)'
;MLAELSHLYHAGGTSVIAALVLGSYLLYFLWCALRLWRIDVREHRLPHRILIPLAIATYTALPVSLLFAGRPADIWRVIGAGLVLWFCYLLLRILSFGALGRGDVKLAGILGGVLGYLSWANLGWASLVTFLARCSQPWRSPSRPPQPAHGCR
;
A
#
# COMPACT_ATOMS: atom_id res chain seq x y z
N MET A 1 3.95 14.09 0.75
CA MET A 1 3.18 14.06 2.00
C MET A 1 3.67 15.03 3.07
N LEU A 2 4.96 15.05 3.44
CA LEU A 2 5.47 16.01 4.44
C LEU A 2 5.32 17.48 3.99
N ALA A 3 5.55 17.78 2.71
CA ALA A 3 5.35 19.10 2.15
C ALA A 3 3.86 19.55 2.17
N GLU A 4 2.94 18.62 1.93
CA GLU A 4 1.49 18.86 2.03
C GLU A 4 1.09 19.19 3.48
N LEU A 5 1.68 18.50 4.45
CA LEU A 5 1.47 18.78 5.88
C LEU A 5 1.90 20.20 6.26
N SER A 6 3.02 20.68 5.74
CA SER A 6 3.50 22.04 6.03
C SER A 6 2.60 23.12 5.40
N HIS A 7 2.09 22.90 4.20
CA HIS A 7 1.14 23.79 3.56
C HIS A 7 -0.19 23.90 4.31
N LEU A 8 -0.72 22.77 4.78
CA LEU A 8 -1.96 22.73 5.55
C LEU A 8 -1.82 23.41 6.91
N TYR A 9 -0.68 23.30 7.56
CA TYR A 9 -0.43 23.95 8.84
C TYR A 9 -0.44 25.49 8.76
N HIS A 10 -0.05 26.07 7.62
CA HIS A 10 0.01 27.54 7.43
C HIS A 10 -1.31 28.18 6.94
N ALA A 11 -2.31 27.41 6.55
CA ALA A 11 -3.49 27.90 5.84
C ALA A 11 -4.73 28.22 6.71
N GLY A 12 -4.66 28.16 8.05
CA GLY A 12 -5.76 28.53 8.98
C GLY A 12 -6.50 27.34 9.62
N GLY A 13 -7.45 27.61 10.51
CA GLY A 13 -7.98 26.64 11.48
C GLY A 13 -8.52 25.30 10.95
N THR A 14 -9.23 25.26 9.82
CA THR A 14 -9.74 24.01 9.22
C THR A 14 -8.62 23.16 8.61
N SER A 15 -7.60 23.80 8.08
CA SER A 15 -6.42 23.13 7.53
C SER A 15 -5.50 22.58 8.62
N VAL A 16 -5.50 23.13 9.82
CA VAL A 16 -4.79 22.55 10.97
C VAL A 16 -5.40 21.19 11.33
N ILE A 17 -6.72 21.07 11.33
CA ILE A 17 -7.41 19.79 11.59
C ILE A 17 -7.04 18.77 10.50
N ALA A 18 -7.05 19.18 9.24
CA ALA A 18 -6.62 18.32 8.12
C ALA A 18 -5.17 17.83 8.31
N ALA A 19 -4.25 18.71 8.72
CA ALA A 19 -2.86 18.39 8.99
C ALA A 19 -2.69 17.41 10.17
N LEU A 20 -3.47 17.57 11.24
CA LEU A 20 -3.47 16.66 12.37
C LEU A 20 -3.99 15.26 12.01
N VAL A 21 -5.08 15.19 11.25
CA VAL A 21 -5.64 13.92 10.75
C VAL A 21 -4.62 13.23 9.85
N LEU A 22 -4.02 13.95 8.91
CA LEU A 22 -3.01 13.39 8.01
C LEU A 22 -1.75 12.96 8.76
N GLY A 23 -1.29 13.74 9.73
CA GLY A 23 -0.13 13.44 10.56
C GLY A 23 -0.33 12.18 11.41
N SER A 24 -1.49 12.07 12.09
CA SER A 24 -1.83 10.89 12.88
C SER A 24 -1.95 9.63 12.01
N TYR A 25 -2.54 9.77 10.82
CA TYR A 25 -2.60 8.68 9.86
C TYR A 25 -1.19 8.24 9.39
N LEU A 26 -0.29 9.17 9.08
CA LEU A 26 1.08 8.84 8.66
C LEU A 26 1.87 8.11 9.74
N LEU A 27 1.74 8.51 10.99
CA LEU A 27 2.35 7.82 12.14
C LEU A 27 1.80 6.40 12.28
N TYR A 28 0.49 6.24 12.17
CA TYR A 28 -0.17 4.93 12.21
C TYR A 28 0.27 4.05 11.03
N PHE A 29 0.32 4.63 9.83
CA PHE A 29 0.78 3.93 8.62
C PHE A 29 2.22 3.45 8.77
N LEU A 30 3.13 4.32 9.24
CA LEU A 30 4.53 3.98 9.48
C LEU A 30 4.67 2.86 10.52
N TRP A 31 3.92 2.93 11.61
CA TRP A 31 3.92 1.90 12.63
C TRP A 31 3.43 0.54 12.10
N CYS A 32 2.35 0.54 11.31
CA CYS A 32 1.86 -0.67 10.64
C CYS A 32 2.87 -1.22 9.62
N ALA A 33 3.51 -0.35 8.85
CA ALA A 33 4.53 -0.73 7.87
C ALA A 33 5.75 -1.39 8.53
N LEU A 34 6.23 -0.83 9.64
CA LEU A 34 7.33 -1.41 10.43
C LEU A 34 6.95 -2.77 11.03
N ARG A 35 5.73 -2.90 11.53
CA ARG A 35 5.23 -4.20 12.01
C ARG A 35 5.10 -5.23 10.89
N LEU A 36 4.56 -4.81 9.77
CA LEU A 36 4.41 -5.66 8.59
C LEU A 36 5.78 -6.16 8.09
N TRP A 37 6.75 -5.25 8.00
CA TRP A 37 8.12 -5.61 7.61
C TRP A 37 8.76 -6.63 8.57
N ARG A 38 8.59 -6.44 9.89
CA ARG A 38 9.13 -7.39 10.89
C ARG A 38 8.50 -8.79 10.78
N ILE A 39 7.20 -8.86 10.45
CA ILE A 39 6.48 -10.12 10.33
C ILE A 39 6.84 -10.80 9.01
N ASP A 40 6.91 -10.03 7.91
CA ASP A 40 7.26 -10.54 6.58
C ASP A 40 8.64 -11.18 6.56
N VAL A 41 9.63 -10.54 7.22
CA VAL A 41 11.00 -11.10 7.37
C VAL A 41 11.02 -12.41 8.16
N ARG A 42 10.07 -12.60 9.10
CA ARG A 42 10.06 -13.80 9.96
C ARG A 42 9.20 -14.94 9.44
N GLU A 43 8.03 -14.64 8.89
CA GLU A 43 6.99 -15.64 8.60
C GLU A 43 6.66 -15.76 7.11
N HIS A 44 7.14 -14.85 6.24
CA HIS A 44 6.84 -14.79 4.80
C HIS A 44 5.32 -14.85 4.50
N ARG A 45 4.49 -14.40 5.44
CA ARG A 45 3.02 -14.33 5.32
C ARG A 45 2.51 -13.01 5.85
N LEU A 46 1.75 -12.28 5.05
CA LEU A 46 1.12 -11.04 5.47
C LEU A 46 -0.14 -11.33 6.32
N PRO A 47 -0.17 -10.95 7.60
CA PRO A 47 -1.32 -11.19 8.46
C PRO A 47 -2.48 -10.25 8.08
N HIS A 48 -3.61 -10.83 7.71
CA HIS A 48 -4.84 -10.08 7.38
C HIS A 48 -5.32 -9.17 8.52
N ARG A 49 -4.99 -9.52 9.76
CA ARG A 49 -5.38 -8.75 10.96
C ARG A 49 -4.80 -7.33 10.98
N ILE A 50 -3.68 -7.07 10.30
CA ILE A 50 -3.06 -5.73 10.22
C ILE A 50 -3.50 -5.00 8.97
N LEU A 51 -3.71 -5.72 7.85
CA LEU A 51 -4.10 -5.09 6.58
C LEU A 51 -5.51 -4.50 6.61
N ILE A 52 -6.47 -5.16 7.27
CA ILE A 52 -7.85 -4.69 7.32
C ILE A 52 -7.97 -3.34 8.05
N PRO A 53 -7.47 -3.18 9.29
CA PRO A 53 -7.56 -1.89 9.96
C PRO A 53 -6.74 -0.80 9.25
N LEU A 54 -5.63 -1.17 8.62
CA LEU A 54 -4.84 -0.23 7.81
C LEU A 54 -5.63 0.26 6.58
N ALA A 55 -6.35 -0.63 5.89
CA ALA A 55 -7.22 -0.25 4.77
C ALA A 55 -8.34 0.69 5.23
N ILE A 56 -9.02 0.36 6.33
CA ILE A 56 -10.07 1.22 6.89
C ILE A 56 -9.51 2.59 7.25
N ALA A 57 -8.37 2.64 7.93
CA ALA A 57 -7.72 3.90 8.30
C ALA A 57 -7.34 4.73 7.06
N THR A 58 -6.84 4.11 6.00
CA THR A 58 -6.50 4.80 4.74
C THR A 58 -7.73 5.43 4.09
N TYR A 59 -8.78 4.63 3.89
CA TYR A 59 -9.99 5.07 3.19
C TYR A 59 -10.95 5.90 4.04
N THR A 60 -10.66 6.10 5.32
CA THR A 60 -11.37 7.06 6.18
C THR A 60 -10.54 8.33 6.40
N ALA A 61 -9.28 8.21 6.80
CA ALA A 61 -8.45 9.36 7.18
C ALA A 61 -8.08 10.24 5.97
N LEU A 62 -7.75 9.66 4.80
CA LEU A 62 -7.39 10.45 3.62
C LEU A 62 -8.58 11.26 3.07
N PRO A 63 -9.78 10.70 2.84
CA PRO A 63 -10.94 11.50 2.44
C PRO A 63 -11.33 12.55 3.47
N VAL A 64 -11.29 12.21 4.77
CA VAL A 64 -11.59 13.16 5.84
C VAL A 64 -10.61 14.33 5.84
N SER A 65 -9.30 14.08 5.67
CA SER A 65 -8.32 15.16 5.56
C SER A 65 -8.55 16.06 4.34
N LEU A 66 -9.00 15.50 3.21
CA LEU A 66 -9.33 16.27 2.00
C LEU A 66 -10.59 17.13 2.16
N LEU A 67 -11.59 16.64 2.90
CA LEU A 67 -12.78 17.42 3.25
C LEU A 67 -12.42 18.65 4.07
N PHE A 68 -11.62 18.49 5.12
CA PHE A 68 -11.15 19.59 5.95
C PHE A 68 -10.16 20.52 5.23
N ALA A 69 -9.45 20.02 4.22
CA ALA A 69 -8.60 20.82 3.35
C ALA A 69 -9.37 21.58 2.26
N GLY A 70 -10.71 21.45 2.17
CA GLY A 70 -11.53 22.10 1.16
C GLY A 70 -11.35 21.54 -0.26
N ARG A 71 -10.87 20.30 -0.39
CA ARG A 71 -10.59 19.63 -1.67
C ARG A 71 -11.42 18.36 -1.87
N PRO A 72 -12.76 18.40 -1.81
CA PRO A 72 -13.60 17.20 -1.91
C PRO A 72 -13.49 16.50 -3.28
N ALA A 73 -13.16 17.25 -4.35
CA ALA A 73 -12.97 16.69 -5.68
C ALA A 73 -11.81 15.68 -5.75
N ASP A 74 -10.81 15.78 -4.86
CA ASP A 74 -9.67 14.86 -4.83
C ASP A 74 -9.98 13.52 -4.18
N ILE A 75 -11.13 13.38 -3.52
CA ILE A 75 -11.56 12.10 -2.91
C ILE A 75 -11.71 11.00 -3.97
N TRP A 76 -12.28 11.34 -5.13
CA TRP A 76 -12.39 10.39 -6.25
C TRP A 76 -11.05 9.89 -6.74
N ARG A 77 -10.03 10.73 -6.65
CA ARG A 77 -8.65 10.37 -7.02
C ARG A 77 -8.08 9.33 -6.06
N VAL A 78 -8.29 9.49 -4.75
CA VAL A 78 -7.84 8.51 -3.73
C VAL A 78 -8.50 7.16 -3.92
N ILE A 79 -9.83 7.16 -4.10
CA ILE A 79 -10.60 5.92 -4.30
C ILE A 79 -10.24 5.28 -5.64
N GLY A 80 -10.24 6.07 -6.71
CA GLY A 80 -9.94 5.59 -8.06
C GLY A 80 -8.54 5.01 -8.18
N ALA A 81 -7.53 5.69 -7.64
CA ALA A 81 -6.15 5.19 -7.65
C ALA A 81 -6.00 3.88 -6.86
N GLY A 82 -6.68 3.77 -5.71
CA GLY A 82 -6.70 2.54 -4.93
C GLY A 82 -7.33 1.38 -5.69
N LEU A 83 -8.48 1.61 -6.34
CA LEU A 83 -9.16 0.60 -7.16
C LEU A 83 -8.33 0.19 -8.37
N VAL A 84 -7.73 1.14 -9.08
CA VAL A 84 -6.87 0.86 -10.25
C VAL A 84 -5.70 -0.02 -9.84
N LEU A 85 -4.99 0.32 -8.77
CA LEU A 85 -3.84 -0.45 -8.34
C LEU A 85 -4.26 -1.84 -7.81
N TRP A 86 -5.36 -1.90 -7.05
CA TRP A 86 -5.93 -3.17 -6.59
C TRP A 86 -6.29 -4.08 -7.76
N PHE A 87 -6.95 -3.54 -8.79
CA PHE A 87 -7.36 -4.28 -9.98
C PHE A 87 -6.16 -4.74 -10.81
N CYS A 88 -5.15 -3.88 -11.01
CA CYS A 88 -3.91 -4.23 -11.69
C CYS A 88 -3.20 -5.41 -11.02
N TYR A 89 -3.08 -5.37 -9.68
CA TYR A 89 -2.44 -6.46 -8.94
C TYR A 89 -3.30 -7.73 -8.90
N LEU A 90 -4.63 -7.59 -8.89
CA LEU A 90 -5.54 -8.72 -9.02
C LEU A 90 -5.37 -9.40 -10.39
N LEU A 91 -5.30 -8.61 -11.47
CA LEU A 91 -5.07 -9.11 -12.82
C LEU A 91 -3.70 -9.80 -12.93
N LEU A 92 -2.66 -9.17 -12.39
CA LEU A 92 -1.32 -9.76 -12.34
C LEU A 92 -1.30 -11.11 -11.62
N ARG A 93 -2.07 -11.22 -10.54
CA ARG A 93 -2.21 -12.47 -9.81
C ARG A 93 -2.89 -13.55 -10.61
N ILE A 94 -3.95 -13.21 -11.39
CA ILE A 94 -4.65 -14.15 -12.26
C ILE A 94 -3.70 -14.63 -13.37
N LEU A 95 -2.97 -13.69 -14.01
CA LEU A 95 -2.03 -14.01 -15.09
C LEU A 95 -0.83 -14.84 -14.58
N SER A 96 -0.40 -14.64 -13.34
CA SER A 96 0.71 -15.41 -12.74
C SER A 96 0.28 -16.74 -12.10
N PHE A 97 -0.94 -17.22 -12.41
CA PHE A 97 -1.48 -18.49 -11.88
C PHE A 97 -1.42 -18.60 -10.35
N GLY A 98 -1.62 -17.47 -9.65
CA GLY A 98 -1.64 -17.44 -8.19
C GLY A 98 -0.26 -17.35 -7.51
N ALA A 99 0.82 -17.14 -8.26
CA ALA A 99 2.16 -16.94 -7.69
C ALA A 99 2.25 -15.68 -6.81
N LEU A 100 1.37 -14.70 -7.03
CA LEU A 100 1.28 -13.50 -6.21
C LEU A 100 0.40 -13.73 -4.96
N GLY A 101 0.89 -13.34 -3.79
CA GLY A 101 0.17 -13.49 -2.51
C GLY A 101 -1.13 -12.68 -2.45
N ARG A 102 -2.17 -13.24 -1.78
CA ARG A 102 -3.44 -12.51 -1.55
C ARG A 102 -3.24 -11.23 -0.74
N GLY A 103 -2.20 -11.17 0.08
CA GLY A 103 -1.83 -10.00 0.88
C GLY A 103 -1.33 -8.85 0.02
N ASP A 104 -0.52 -9.12 -1.00
CA ASP A 104 0.07 -8.12 -1.89
C ASP A 104 -1.01 -7.37 -2.68
N VAL A 105 -2.05 -8.06 -3.15
CA VAL A 105 -3.18 -7.43 -3.85
C VAL A 105 -3.91 -6.44 -2.96
N LYS A 106 -4.13 -6.78 -1.69
CA LYS A 106 -4.77 -5.88 -0.71
C LYS A 106 -3.86 -4.70 -0.37
N LEU A 107 -2.57 -4.96 -0.16
CA LEU A 107 -1.58 -3.93 0.13
C LEU A 107 -1.46 -2.94 -1.04
N ALA A 108 -1.49 -3.42 -2.28
CA ALA A 108 -1.48 -2.58 -3.47
C ALA A 108 -2.67 -1.61 -3.50
N GLY A 109 -3.87 -2.06 -3.15
CA GLY A 109 -5.04 -1.17 -3.02
C GLY A 109 -4.84 -0.06 -1.99
N ILE A 110 -4.27 -0.39 -0.82
CA ILE A 110 -3.97 0.59 0.24
C ILE A 110 -2.94 1.61 -0.26
N LEU A 111 -1.83 1.14 -0.84
CA LEU A 111 -0.78 1.99 -1.39
C LEU A 111 -1.30 2.86 -2.54
N GLY A 112 -2.21 2.32 -3.37
CA GLY A 112 -2.88 3.06 -4.43
C GLY A 112 -3.67 4.26 -3.89
N GLY A 113 -4.41 4.09 -2.80
CA GLY A 113 -5.10 5.19 -2.12
C GLY A 113 -4.14 6.27 -1.63
N VAL A 114 -3.03 5.88 -0.99
CA VAL A 114 -1.99 6.79 -0.50
C VAL A 114 -1.31 7.55 -1.65
N LEU A 115 -0.96 6.86 -2.73
CA LEU A 115 -0.34 7.48 -3.91
C LEU A 115 -1.32 8.40 -4.65
N GLY A 116 -2.59 8.01 -4.73
CA GLY A 116 -3.66 8.82 -5.31
C GLY A 116 -3.90 10.13 -4.56
N TYR A 117 -3.67 10.15 -3.25
CA TYR A 117 -3.70 11.38 -2.46
C TYR A 117 -2.65 12.40 -2.94
N LEU A 118 -1.44 11.94 -3.31
CA LEU A 118 -0.38 12.83 -3.80
C LEU A 118 -0.65 13.30 -5.24
N SER A 119 -0.70 12.40 -6.20
CA SER A 119 -1.06 12.71 -7.60
C SER A 119 -1.13 11.43 -8.45
N TRP A 120 -1.78 11.51 -9.62
CA TRP A 120 -1.79 10.45 -10.63
C TRP A 120 -0.38 10.10 -11.16
N ALA A 121 0.48 11.12 -11.29
CA ALA A 121 1.85 10.91 -11.75
C ALA A 121 2.66 10.02 -10.79
N ASN A 122 2.51 10.22 -9.48
CA ASN A 122 3.18 9.39 -8.47
C ASN A 122 2.69 7.94 -8.50
N LEU A 123 1.40 7.71 -8.79
CA LEU A 123 0.85 6.37 -8.98
C LEU A 123 1.54 5.66 -10.17
N GLY A 124 1.66 6.36 -11.30
CA GLY A 124 2.33 5.83 -12.50
C GLY A 124 3.80 5.51 -12.25
N TRP A 125 4.55 6.42 -11.67
CA TRP A 125 5.98 6.22 -11.35
C TRP A 125 6.21 5.09 -10.35
N ALA A 126 5.43 5.01 -9.27
CA ALA A 126 5.56 3.94 -8.28
C ALA A 126 5.25 2.56 -8.88
N SER A 127 4.22 2.47 -9.73
CA SER A 127 3.87 1.23 -10.44
C SER A 127 4.96 0.81 -11.42
N LEU A 128 5.52 1.77 -12.17
CA LEU A 128 6.59 1.52 -13.13
C LEU A 128 7.87 1.02 -12.44
N VAL A 129 8.29 1.70 -11.38
CA VAL A 129 9.49 1.32 -10.60
C VAL A 129 9.32 -0.08 -10.00
N THR A 130 8.15 -0.38 -9.44
CA THR A 130 7.87 -1.71 -8.87
C THR A 130 7.90 -2.80 -9.94
N PHE A 131 7.34 -2.53 -11.11
CA PHE A 131 7.37 -3.46 -12.24
C PHE A 131 8.79 -3.70 -12.74
N LEU A 132 9.58 -2.64 -12.95
CA LEU A 132 10.98 -2.74 -13.38
C LEU A 132 11.84 -3.48 -12.36
N ALA A 133 11.66 -3.20 -11.06
CA ALA A 133 12.36 -3.91 -9.99
C ALA A 133 12.03 -5.41 -9.97
N ARG A 134 10.78 -5.79 -10.31
CA ARG A 134 10.40 -7.20 -10.44
C ARG A 134 11.04 -7.85 -11.66
N CYS A 135 11.07 -7.17 -12.81
CA CYS A 135 11.67 -7.67 -14.03
C CYS A 135 13.19 -7.82 -13.93
N SER A 136 13.85 -7.00 -13.12
CA SER A 136 15.31 -7.04 -12.92
C SER A 136 15.78 -8.16 -11.97
N GLN A 137 14.85 -8.77 -11.21
CA GLN A 137 15.23 -9.90 -10.35
C GLN A 137 15.36 -11.19 -11.19
N PRO A 138 16.55 -11.82 -11.23
CA PRO A 138 16.71 -13.09 -11.91
C PRO A 138 15.78 -14.12 -11.26
N TRP A 139 15.11 -14.92 -12.09
CA TRP A 139 14.26 -16.03 -11.67
C TRP A 139 15.05 -16.94 -10.73
N ARG A 140 14.83 -16.81 -9.44
CA ARG A 140 15.32 -17.80 -8.47
C ARG A 140 14.37 -18.98 -8.56
N SER A 141 14.82 -20.06 -9.22
CA SER A 141 14.15 -21.36 -9.15
C SER A 141 13.92 -21.68 -7.68
N PRO A 142 12.71 -22.08 -7.26
CA PRO A 142 12.50 -22.56 -5.92
C PRO A 142 13.41 -23.79 -5.76
N SER A 143 14.43 -23.66 -4.91
CA SER A 143 15.27 -24.81 -4.53
C SER A 143 14.32 -25.86 -3.94
N ARG A 144 14.14 -26.97 -4.67
CA ARG A 144 13.39 -28.12 -4.13
C ARG A 144 14.06 -28.50 -2.80
N PRO A 145 13.30 -28.61 -1.71
CA PRO A 145 13.86 -29.14 -0.49
C PRO A 145 14.42 -30.55 -0.80
N PRO A 146 15.57 -30.94 -0.23
CA PRO A 146 16.11 -32.26 -0.42
C PRO A 146 15.04 -33.28 0.00
N GLN A 147 14.64 -34.15 -0.93
CA GLN A 147 13.74 -35.25 -0.62
C GLN A 147 14.43 -36.13 0.42
N PRO A 148 13.76 -36.46 1.54
CA PRO A 148 14.33 -37.42 2.45
C PRO A 148 14.52 -38.74 1.68
N ALA A 149 15.75 -39.26 1.69
CA ALA A 149 16.05 -40.56 1.14
C ALA A 149 15.21 -41.60 1.91
N HIS A 150 14.17 -42.11 1.27
CA HIS A 150 13.48 -43.30 1.78
C HIS A 150 14.47 -44.42 1.71
N GLY A 151 15.11 -44.69 2.87
CA GLY A 151 15.93 -45.86 3.05
C GLY A 151 15.07 -47.11 2.85
N CYS A 152 15.45 -47.92 1.87
CA CYS A 152 14.97 -49.27 1.71
C CYS A 152 15.25 -50.05 2.99
N ARG A 153 14.23 -50.58 3.64
CA ARG A 153 14.26 -51.82 4.39
C ARG A 153 13.03 -52.62 4.06
#